data_c4e43e11daf34f1dcc1b8b4dd9f345bb
#
_entry.id   c4e43e11daf34f1dcc1b8b4dd9f345bb
#
_cell.length_a   1.000
_cell.length_b   1.000
_cell.length_c   1.000
_cell.angle_alpha   90.00
_cell.angle_beta   90.00
_cell.angle_gamma   90.00
#
_symmetry.space_group_name_H-M   'P 1'
#
loop_
_entity.id
_entity.type
_entity.pdbx_description
1 polymer ?
#
loop_
_entity_poly.entity_id
_entity_poly.type
_entity_poly.pdbx_seq_one_letter_code
_entity_poly.pdbx_strand_id
1 'polypeptide(L)'
;MRFAVFAFAGLVGFLVPASAAEITCDGPFAADSSEALLVEAFGRENVVTGEVPGPEGSTLVATTVFPGDSERQMEFGWWDEAAFERLAYFTVPAGDTAPGGLKVGMSVGEVEALNGAPFELTGFWWDYGGYAGFDGGTLADLAGGCHVSVSFQPTADIPGDLDVEPIAGDRMVASSEPLLHTVDARIAAITVGYPDFSALED
;
A
#
# COMPACT_ATOMS: atom_id res chain seq x y z
N MET A 1 -33.63 58.75 -15.56
CA MET A 1 -33.13 57.41 -15.90
C MET A 1 -31.95 57.11 -14.97
N ARG A 2 -32.13 56.21 -14.00
CA ARG A 2 -31.04 55.80 -13.09
C ARG A 2 -30.60 54.40 -13.51
N PHE A 3 -29.35 54.27 -13.95
CA PHE A 3 -28.74 52.95 -14.25
C PHE A 3 -28.18 52.36 -12.97
N ALA A 4 -28.69 51.20 -12.59
CA ALA A 4 -28.13 50.38 -11.50
C ALA A 4 -27.01 49.49 -12.09
N VAL A 5 -25.79 49.66 -11.57
CA VAL A 5 -24.65 48.79 -11.91
C VAL A 5 -24.63 47.63 -10.90
N PHE A 6 -24.90 46.43 -11.38
CA PHE A 6 -24.73 45.20 -10.58
C PHE A 6 -23.26 44.75 -10.65
N ALA A 7 -22.57 44.79 -9.53
CA ALA A 7 -21.25 44.21 -9.39
C ALA A 7 -21.39 42.69 -9.15
N PHE A 8 -20.89 41.88 -10.07
CA PHE A 8 -20.74 40.44 -9.90
C PHE A 8 -19.45 40.18 -9.11
N ALA A 9 -19.59 39.76 -7.85
CA ALA A 9 -18.47 39.25 -7.06
C ALA A 9 -18.22 37.77 -7.47
N GLY A 10 -17.18 37.53 -8.25
CA GLY A 10 -16.73 36.21 -8.60
C GLY A 10 -16.09 35.52 -7.36
N LEU A 11 -16.69 34.42 -6.91
CA LEU A 11 -16.09 33.54 -5.90
C LEU A 11 -14.92 32.76 -6.55
N VAL A 12 -13.69 33.17 -6.27
CA VAL A 12 -12.50 32.38 -6.62
C VAL A 12 -12.37 31.26 -5.60
N GLY A 13 -12.83 30.06 -5.97
CA GLY A 13 -12.60 28.86 -5.17
C GLY A 13 -11.10 28.52 -5.21
N PHE A 14 -10.42 28.62 -4.09
CA PHE A 14 -9.08 28.07 -3.91
C PHE A 14 -9.20 26.54 -3.86
N LEU A 15 -8.72 25.85 -4.91
CA LEU A 15 -8.43 24.41 -4.84
C LEU A 15 -7.25 24.24 -3.89
N VAL A 16 -7.52 23.82 -2.65
CA VAL A 16 -6.47 23.34 -1.75
C VAL A 16 -6.02 21.98 -2.30
N PRO A 17 -4.75 21.81 -2.68
CA PRO A 17 -4.28 20.47 -3.06
C PRO A 17 -4.51 19.51 -1.90
N ALA A 18 -5.07 18.33 -2.17
CA ALA A 18 -5.13 17.26 -1.21
C ALA A 18 -3.69 16.94 -0.78
N SER A 19 -3.38 17.17 0.48
CA SER A 19 -2.09 16.75 1.04
C SER A 19 -2.12 15.23 1.15
N ALA A 20 -1.07 14.55 0.68
CA ALA A 20 -0.88 13.12 0.91
C ALA A 20 -1.04 12.84 2.41
N ALA A 21 -1.90 11.88 2.76
CA ALA A 21 -2.07 11.48 4.14
C ALA A 21 -0.86 10.62 4.58
N GLU A 22 -0.44 10.76 5.82
CA GLU A 22 0.50 9.83 6.46
C GLU A 22 -0.32 8.80 7.23
N ILE A 23 -0.24 7.54 6.79
CA ILE A 23 -0.92 6.42 7.43
C ILE A 23 0.00 5.86 8.52
N THR A 24 -0.57 5.66 9.71
CA THR A 24 0.09 5.07 10.87
C THR A 24 -0.66 3.82 11.31
N CYS A 25 -0.02 2.92 12.06
CA CYS A 25 -0.62 1.66 12.51
C CYS A 25 -1.47 1.87 13.78
N ASP A 26 -2.38 2.85 13.74
CA ASP A 26 -3.29 3.20 14.83
C ASP A 26 -4.70 3.54 14.32
N GLY A 27 -5.65 3.71 15.24
CA GLY A 27 -7.04 4.01 14.90
C GLY A 27 -7.66 2.98 13.96
N PRO A 28 -8.24 3.39 12.82
CA PRO A 28 -8.85 2.46 11.87
C PRO A 28 -7.84 1.52 11.19
N PHE A 29 -6.55 1.78 11.33
CA PHE A 29 -5.44 0.99 10.80
C PHE A 29 -4.74 0.12 11.85
N ALA A 30 -5.22 0.05 13.09
CA ALA A 30 -4.64 -0.75 14.16
C ALA A 30 -5.03 -2.24 14.06
N ALA A 31 -4.27 -3.13 14.72
CA ALA A 31 -4.52 -4.56 14.73
C ALA A 31 -5.93 -4.97 15.21
N ASP A 32 -6.51 -4.20 16.15
CA ASP A 32 -7.84 -4.39 16.72
C ASP A 32 -8.95 -3.65 15.94
N SER A 33 -8.66 -3.18 14.74
CA SER A 33 -9.63 -2.53 13.85
C SER A 33 -10.78 -3.46 13.45
N SER A 34 -11.87 -2.86 13.01
CA SER A 34 -13.09 -3.53 12.55
C SER A 34 -13.80 -2.75 11.44
N GLU A 35 -14.71 -3.40 10.68
CA GLU A 35 -15.56 -2.70 9.72
C GLU A 35 -16.32 -1.53 10.38
N ALA A 36 -16.74 -1.68 11.63
CA ALA A 36 -17.44 -0.63 12.36
C ALA A 36 -16.58 0.63 12.56
N LEU A 37 -15.29 0.46 12.89
CA LEU A 37 -14.33 1.57 12.98
C LEU A 37 -14.05 2.20 11.62
N LEU A 38 -13.99 1.41 10.54
CA LEU A 38 -13.87 1.97 9.19
C LEU A 38 -15.08 2.83 8.81
N VAL A 39 -16.29 2.36 9.16
CA VAL A 39 -17.53 3.13 8.94
C VAL A 39 -17.53 4.43 9.74
N GLU A 40 -17.07 4.41 10.99
CA GLU A 40 -16.95 5.61 11.81
C GLU A 40 -15.93 6.61 11.23
N ALA A 41 -14.80 6.11 10.75
CA ALA A 41 -13.71 6.95 10.23
C ALA A 41 -13.99 7.53 8.84
N PHE A 42 -14.59 6.73 7.94
CA PHE A 42 -14.69 7.06 6.52
C PHE A 42 -16.12 7.33 6.03
N GLY A 43 -17.13 7.05 6.85
CA GLY A 43 -18.56 7.17 6.49
C GLY A 43 -19.11 5.90 5.84
N ARG A 44 -20.34 5.52 6.21
CA ARG A 44 -21.00 4.28 5.73
C ARG A 44 -21.11 4.21 4.20
N GLU A 45 -21.29 5.32 3.54
CA GLU A 45 -21.41 5.42 2.09
C GLU A 45 -20.12 5.10 1.35
N ASN A 46 -18.98 5.16 2.03
CA ASN A 46 -17.65 4.90 1.46
C ASN A 46 -17.08 3.52 1.84
N VAL A 47 -17.83 2.70 2.57
CA VAL A 47 -17.36 1.39 3.08
C VAL A 47 -18.25 0.29 2.55
N VAL A 48 -17.66 -0.67 1.82
CA VAL A 48 -18.36 -1.82 1.22
C VAL A 48 -17.60 -3.10 1.54
N THR A 49 -18.27 -4.07 2.16
CA THR A 49 -17.71 -5.40 2.41
C THR A 49 -18.30 -6.40 1.42
N GLY A 50 -17.47 -7.24 0.83
CA GLY A 50 -17.87 -8.22 -0.16
C GLY A 50 -16.70 -9.05 -0.69
N GLU A 51 -17.00 -9.88 -1.70
CA GLU A 51 -15.99 -10.68 -2.38
C GLU A 51 -15.07 -9.80 -3.23
N VAL A 52 -13.76 -10.02 -3.09
CA VAL A 52 -12.70 -9.39 -3.89
C VAL A 52 -11.83 -10.48 -4.53
N PRO A 53 -11.13 -10.19 -5.64
CA PRO A 53 -10.15 -11.12 -6.20
C PRO A 53 -9.05 -11.45 -5.21
N GLY A 54 -8.81 -12.74 -4.99
CA GLY A 54 -7.73 -13.26 -4.17
C GLY A 54 -6.56 -13.81 -5.01
N PRO A 55 -5.51 -14.30 -4.36
CA PRO A 55 -4.37 -14.94 -5.02
C PRO A 55 -4.81 -16.14 -5.88
N GLU A 56 -4.07 -16.40 -6.97
CA GLU A 56 -4.26 -17.58 -7.83
C GLU A 56 -5.68 -17.75 -8.38
N GLY A 57 -6.42 -16.64 -8.56
CA GLY A 57 -7.79 -16.65 -9.07
C GLY A 57 -8.84 -17.09 -8.04
N SER A 58 -8.49 -17.16 -6.77
CA SER A 58 -9.44 -17.34 -5.66
C SER A 58 -10.24 -16.06 -5.43
N THR A 59 -11.26 -16.16 -4.58
CA THR A 59 -11.94 -14.99 -4.00
C THR A 59 -11.78 -15.02 -2.49
N LEU A 60 -11.68 -13.85 -1.88
CA LEU A 60 -11.70 -13.65 -0.44
C LEU A 60 -12.71 -12.58 -0.08
N VAL A 61 -13.09 -12.50 1.18
CA VAL A 61 -13.98 -11.44 1.67
C VAL A 61 -13.13 -10.34 2.27
N ALA A 62 -13.31 -9.11 1.78
CA ALA A 62 -12.61 -7.93 2.28
C ALA A 62 -13.56 -6.72 2.38
N THR A 63 -13.14 -5.72 3.13
CA THR A 63 -13.82 -4.43 3.19
C THR A 63 -13.06 -3.43 2.34
N THR A 64 -13.75 -2.85 1.36
CA THR A 64 -13.20 -1.79 0.50
C THR A 64 -13.68 -0.44 0.99
N VAL A 65 -12.74 0.47 1.24
CA VAL A 65 -13.00 1.88 1.55
C VAL A 65 -12.76 2.71 0.30
N PHE A 66 -13.66 3.64 -0.01
CA PHE A 66 -13.72 4.45 -1.23
C PHE A 66 -13.75 3.62 -2.52
N PRO A 67 -14.69 2.65 -2.66
CA PRO A 67 -14.77 1.79 -3.83
C PRO A 67 -14.95 2.61 -5.11
N GLY A 68 -14.14 2.30 -6.12
CA GLY A 68 -14.16 2.98 -7.43
C GLY A 68 -13.41 4.32 -7.49
N ASP A 69 -12.77 4.74 -6.41
CA ASP A 69 -11.86 5.87 -6.40
C ASP A 69 -10.42 5.37 -6.43
N SER A 70 -9.82 5.30 -7.61
CA SER A 70 -8.48 4.73 -7.81
C SER A 70 -7.36 5.45 -7.06
N GLU A 71 -7.59 6.68 -6.57
CA GLU A 71 -6.60 7.46 -5.84
C GLU A 71 -6.68 7.24 -4.32
N ARG A 72 -7.86 6.84 -3.81
CA ARG A 72 -8.12 6.70 -2.38
C ARG A 72 -8.55 5.30 -1.95
N GLN A 73 -8.83 4.40 -2.90
CA GLN A 73 -9.31 3.07 -2.58
C GLN A 73 -8.32 2.31 -1.71
N MET A 74 -8.83 1.74 -0.62
CA MET A 74 -8.12 0.83 0.28
C MET A 74 -8.89 -0.46 0.42
N GLU A 75 -8.19 -1.57 0.55
CA GLU A 75 -8.75 -2.87 0.85
C GLU A 75 -8.29 -3.31 2.24
N PHE A 76 -9.20 -3.85 3.05
CA PHE A 76 -8.96 -4.33 4.41
C PHE A 76 -9.38 -5.79 4.51
N GLY A 77 -8.42 -6.67 4.83
CA GLY A 77 -8.66 -8.06 5.13
C GLY A 77 -8.69 -8.32 6.63
N TRP A 78 -9.41 -9.34 7.07
CA TRP A 78 -9.72 -9.62 8.46
C TRP A 78 -9.27 -11.01 8.88
N TRP A 79 -8.72 -11.15 10.08
CA TRP A 79 -8.48 -12.46 10.70
C TRP A 79 -9.81 -13.09 11.16
N ASP A 80 -10.76 -12.30 11.62
CA ASP A 80 -12.13 -12.74 11.86
C ASP A 80 -13.04 -12.27 10.72
N GLU A 81 -13.10 -13.08 9.68
CA GLU A 81 -13.92 -12.78 8.48
C GLU A 81 -15.43 -12.82 8.77
N ALA A 82 -15.87 -13.48 9.86
CA ALA A 82 -17.29 -13.54 10.19
C ALA A 82 -17.78 -12.27 10.90
N ALA A 83 -16.93 -11.69 11.73
CA ALA A 83 -17.23 -10.44 12.46
C ALA A 83 -16.70 -9.19 11.76
N PHE A 84 -15.79 -9.35 10.77
CA PHE A 84 -15.02 -8.25 10.15
C PHE A 84 -14.24 -7.47 11.20
N GLU A 85 -13.49 -8.20 12.01
CA GLU A 85 -12.68 -7.70 13.11
C GLU A 85 -11.28 -8.28 13.05
N ARG A 86 -10.35 -7.70 13.81
CA ARG A 86 -8.94 -8.07 13.86
C ARG A 86 -8.30 -7.94 12.47
N LEU A 87 -7.76 -6.78 12.22
CA LEU A 87 -7.16 -6.44 10.94
C LEU A 87 -6.01 -7.39 10.58
N ALA A 88 -6.11 -8.08 9.45
CA ALA A 88 -5.06 -8.92 8.90
C ALA A 88 -4.12 -8.10 8.00
N TYR A 89 -4.69 -7.28 7.12
CA TYR A 89 -3.92 -6.39 6.24
C TYR A 89 -4.78 -5.24 5.74
N PHE A 90 -4.11 -4.20 5.25
CA PHE A 90 -4.71 -3.19 4.39
C PHE A 90 -3.75 -2.74 3.30
N THR A 91 -4.31 -2.27 2.17
CA THR A 91 -3.54 -1.70 1.07
C THR A 91 -3.44 -0.18 1.22
N VAL A 92 -2.28 0.39 0.84
CA VAL A 92 -2.03 1.83 0.93
C VAL A 92 -2.29 2.49 -0.42
N PRO A 93 -3.12 3.56 -0.50
CA PRO A 93 -3.32 4.33 -1.73
C PRO A 93 -2.01 4.88 -2.28
N ALA A 94 -1.88 4.94 -3.61
CA ALA A 94 -0.64 5.37 -4.26
C ALA A 94 -0.21 6.81 -3.93
N GLY A 95 -1.16 7.68 -3.57
CA GLY A 95 -0.92 9.07 -3.20
C GLY A 95 -0.47 9.28 -1.76
N ASP A 96 -0.64 8.27 -0.89
CA ASP A 96 -0.40 8.39 0.54
C ASP A 96 1.00 7.91 0.94
N THR A 97 1.39 8.24 2.17
CA THR A 97 2.63 7.76 2.79
C THR A 97 2.28 6.61 3.73
N ALA A 98 2.86 5.45 3.50
CA ALA A 98 2.71 4.29 4.36
C ALA A 98 3.54 4.42 5.65
N PRO A 99 3.25 3.58 6.68
CA PRO A 99 4.08 3.50 7.87
C PRO A 99 5.56 3.31 7.53
N GLY A 100 6.44 3.98 8.28
CA GLY A 100 7.87 3.98 8.00
C GLY A 100 8.31 4.91 6.85
N GLY A 101 7.39 5.70 6.27
CA GLY A 101 7.71 6.69 5.24
C GLY A 101 7.75 6.14 3.80
N LEU A 102 7.31 4.90 3.58
CA LEU A 102 7.27 4.28 2.24
C LEU A 102 6.21 4.94 1.35
N LYS A 103 6.50 4.99 0.05
CA LYS A 103 5.59 5.53 -0.97
C LYS A 103 5.66 4.69 -2.25
N VAL A 104 4.53 4.55 -2.92
CA VAL A 104 4.48 4.01 -4.27
C VAL A 104 5.39 4.86 -5.19
N GLY A 105 6.13 4.21 -6.06
CA GLY A 105 7.10 4.83 -6.96
C GLY A 105 8.53 4.97 -6.40
N MET A 106 8.79 4.70 -5.11
CA MET A 106 10.17 4.65 -4.59
C MET A 106 10.95 3.53 -5.26
N SER A 107 12.18 3.82 -5.64
CA SER A 107 13.13 2.84 -6.16
C SER A 107 13.67 1.93 -5.05
N VAL A 108 14.23 0.77 -5.42
CA VAL A 108 14.88 -0.16 -4.47
C VAL A 108 15.94 0.57 -3.63
N GLY A 109 16.78 1.41 -4.25
CA GLY A 109 17.82 2.16 -3.53
C GLY A 109 17.27 3.20 -2.57
N GLU A 110 16.14 3.87 -2.88
CA GLU A 110 15.48 4.81 -1.96
C GLU A 110 14.89 4.06 -0.75
N VAL A 111 14.33 2.86 -0.97
CA VAL A 111 13.81 2.01 0.11
C VAL A 111 14.95 1.49 0.98
N GLU A 112 16.08 1.03 0.41
CA GLU A 112 17.24 0.58 1.17
C GLU A 112 17.82 1.72 2.03
N ALA A 113 17.91 2.93 1.48
CA ALA A 113 18.36 4.11 2.21
C ALA A 113 17.39 4.50 3.36
N LEU A 114 16.09 4.37 3.15
CA LEU A 114 15.06 4.60 4.16
C LEU A 114 15.11 3.54 5.28
N ASN A 115 15.26 2.28 4.89
CA ASN A 115 15.35 1.15 5.82
C ASN A 115 16.66 1.18 6.64
N GLY A 116 17.73 1.74 6.08
CA GLY A 116 19.05 1.76 6.68
C GLY A 116 19.76 0.40 6.74
N ALA A 117 19.20 -0.62 6.09
CA ALA A 117 19.73 -1.97 5.96
C ALA A 117 19.33 -2.58 4.61
N PRO A 118 20.17 -3.47 4.02
CA PRO A 118 19.80 -4.21 2.83
C PRO A 118 18.60 -5.14 3.11
N PHE A 119 17.87 -5.48 2.06
CA PHE A 119 16.77 -6.42 2.09
C PHE A 119 16.79 -7.32 0.85
N GLU A 120 15.90 -8.29 0.79
CA GLU A 120 15.72 -9.15 -0.38
C GLU A 120 14.30 -9.01 -0.91
N LEU A 121 14.15 -9.20 -2.22
CA LEU A 121 12.86 -9.28 -2.89
C LEU A 121 12.80 -10.54 -3.75
N THR A 122 11.60 -11.02 -4.05
CA THR A 122 11.41 -12.12 -4.99
C THR A 122 11.70 -11.64 -6.41
N GLY A 123 12.27 -12.49 -7.26
CA GLY A 123 12.54 -12.16 -8.67
C GLY A 123 11.23 -11.82 -9.41
N PHE A 124 11.33 -11.20 -10.60
CA PHE A 124 10.20 -10.71 -11.38
C PHE A 124 9.61 -11.78 -12.33
N TRP A 125 8.51 -11.44 -12.99
CA TRP A 125 7.83 -12.17 -14.07
C TRP A 125 7.28 -13.55 -13.67
N TRP A 126 6.73 -13.63 -12.45
CA TRP A 126 5.91 -14.73 -11.97
C TRP A 126 4.90 -14.21 -10.93
N ASP A 127 3.97 -15.03 -10.45
CA ASP A 127 2.80 -14.59 -9.66
C ASP A 127 3.16 -13.84 -8.37
N TYR A 128 4.29 -14.21 -7.74
CA TYR A 128 4.78 -13.56 -6.51
C TYR A 128 6.04 -12.70 -6.76
N GLY A 129 6.18 -12.18 -7.99
CA GLY A 129 7.35 -11.41 -8.36
C GLY A 129 7.41 -10.02 -7.75
N GLY A 130 8.64 -9.63 -7.34
CA GLY A 130 8.94 -8.30 -6.81
C GLY A 130 8.54 -8.04 -5.36
N TYR A 131 8.04 -9.05 -4.63
CA TYR A 131 7.64 -8.88 -3.23
C TYR A 131 8.86 -8.81 -2.30
N ALA A 132 8.81 -7.86 -1.37
CA ALA A 132 9.79 -7.70 -0.29
C ALA A 132 9.09 -7.42 1.05
N GLY A 133 9.56 -8.08 2.11
CA GLY A 133 9.36 -7.73 3.50
C GLY A 133 10.68 -7.29 4.12
N PHE A 134 10.66 -6.87 5.37
CA PHE A 134 11.83 -6.31 6.05
C PHE A 134 12.08 -7.02 7.37
N ASP A 135 13.13 -7.84 7.43
CA ASP A 135 13.56 -8.56 8.64
C ASP A 135 14.61 -7.79 9.46
N GLY A 136 15.03 -6.62 8.96
CA GLY A 136 16.04 -5.76 9.59
C GLY A 136 15.91 -4.32 9.13
N GLY A 137 16.59 -3.43 9.85
CA GLY A 137 16.51 -1.99 9.62
C GLY A 137 15.30 -1.32 10.28
N THR A 138 15.00 -0.09 9.89
CA THR A 138 13.94 0.73 10.50
C THR A 138 12.53 0.25 10.15
N LEU A 139 12.38 -0.48 9.05
CA LEU A 139 11.09 -1.00 8.58
C LEU A 139 10.69 -2.34 9.22
N ALA A 140 11.62 -3.01 9.93
CA ALA A 140 11.36 -4.29 10.59
C ALA A 140 10.59 -4.15 11.92
N ASP A 141 10.61 -2.96 12.55
CA ASP A 141 9.98 -2.71 13.85
C ASP A 141 9.22 -1.38 13.82
N LEU A 142 8.02 -1.42 13.27
CA LEU A 142 7.17 -0.25 13.15
C LEU A 142 6.31 -0.04 14.39
N ALA A 143 6.10 1.23 14.75
CA ALA A 143 5.21 1.59 15.85
C ALA A 143 3.78 1.05 15.56
N GLY A 144 3.12 0.51 16.60
CA GLY A 144 1.80 -0.14 16.47
C GLY A 144 1.87 -1.63 16.13
N GLY A 145 3.07 -2.23 15.99
CA GLY A 145 3.28 -3.67 15.80
C GLY A 145 2.84 -4.20 14.44
N CYS A 146 2.66 -3.31 13.48
CA CYS A 146 2.40 -3.68 12.09
C CYS A 146 3.71 -4.06 11.37
N HIS A 147 3.60 -4.79 10.29
CA HIS A 147 4.67 -5.01 9.33
C HIS A 147 4.26 -4.49 7.97
N VAL A 148 5.22 -4.03 7.20
CA VAL A 148 5.00 -3.54 5.85
C VAL A 148 5.63 -4.49 4.84
N SER A 149 4.93 -4.73 3.75
CA SER A 149 5.45 -5.41 2.56
C SER A 149 5.21 -4.54 1.34
N VAL A 150 6.10 -4.67 0.36
CA VAL A 150 6.00 -3.91 -0.89
C VAL A 150 6.10 -4.86 -2.09
N SER A 151 5.47 -4.49 -3.19
CA SER A 151 5.66 -5.13 -4.47
C SER A 151 6.39 -4.16 -5.40
N PHE A 152 7.58 -4.54 -5.86
CA PHE A 152 8.33 -3.80 -6.87
C PHE A 152 7.97 -4.28 -8.27
N GLN A 153 8.05 -3.37 -9.24
CA GLN A 153 7.95 -3.70 -10.66
C GLN A 153 8.99 -2.95 -11.47
N PRO A 154 9.60 -3.56 -12.50
CA PRO A 154 10.40 -2.87 -13.49
C PRO A 154 9.56 -1.80 -14.20
N THR A 155 10.09 -0.57 -14.32
CA THR A 155 9.41 0.55 -14.97
C THR A 155 10.15 1.02 -16.23
N ALA A 156 11.44 0.70 -16.39
CA ALA A 156 12.16 0.99 -17.61
C ALA A 156 11.79 0.02 -18.74
N ASP A 157 11.88 0.50 -19.98
CA ASP A 157 11.86 -0.38 -21.16
C ASP A 157 13.07 -1.32 -21.12
N ILE A 158 12.82 -2.62 -21.14
CA ILE A 158 13.86 -3.64 -21.05
C ILE A 158 14.34 -3.97 -22.47
N PRO A 159 15.61 -3.68 -22.83
CA PRO A 159 16.18 -4.08 -24.11
C PRO A 159 16.12 -5.61 -24.28
N GLY A 160 15.76 -6.07 -25.47
CA GLY A 160 15.59 -7.51 -25.74
C GLY A 160 16.87 -8.35 -25.66
N ASP A 161 18.02 -7.70 -25.59
CA ASP A 161 19.34 -8.32 -25.41
C ASP A 161 19.87 -8.21 -23.96
N LEU A 162 19.12 -7.57 -23.05
CA LEU A 162 19.49 -7.53 -21.64
C LEU A 162 19.23 -8.89 -20.99
N ASP A 163 20.28 -9.49 -20.42
CA ASP A 163 20.14 -10.69 -19.62
C ASP A 163 19.50 -10.36 -18.25
N VAL A 164 18.24 -10.71 -18.09
CA VAL A 164 17.47 -10.49 -16.86
C VAL A 164 17.36 -11.75 -15.98
N GLU A 165 17.97 -12.85 -16.38
CA GLU A 165 17.94 -14.12 -15.65
C GLU A 165 18.27 -13.96 -14.16
N PRO A 166 19.27 -13.12 -13.73
CA PRO A 166 19.58 -12.95 -12.32
C PRO A 166 18.46 -12.39 -11.45
N ILE A 167 17.49 -11.68 -12.04
CA ILE A 167 16.36 -11.05 -11.33
C ILE A 167 14.99 -11.65 -11.73
N ALA A 168 14.98 -12.79 -12.40
CA ALA A 168 13.75 -13.42 -12.91
C ALA A 168 13.39 -14.69 -12.15
N GLY A 169 12.06 -14.95 -12.01
CA GLY A 169 11.51 -16.21 -11.49
C GLY A 169 11.54 -16.32 -9.97
N ASP A 170 11.25 -17.53 -9.49
CA ASP A 170 11.17 -17.89 -8.07
C ASP A 170 12.56 -17.97 -7.43
N ARG A 171 13.11 -16.83 -7.06
CA ARG A 171 14.39 -16.68 -6.35
C ARG A 171 14.38 -15.44 -5.47
N MET A 172 15.25 -15.40 -4.47
CA MET A 172 15.53 -14.19 -3.72
C MET A 172 16.63 -13.39 -4.42
N VAL A 173 16.41 -12.08 -4.52
CA VAL A 173 17.28 -11.09 -5.16
C VAL A 173 17.64 -10.05 -4.12
N ALA A 174 18.93 -9.84 -3.87
CA ALA A 174 19.38 -8.82 -2.94
C ALA A 174 19.08 -7.40 -3.46
N SER A 175 18.68 -6.48 -2.58
CA SER A 175 18.43 -5.07 -2.92
C SER A 175 19.62 -4.38 -3.59
N SER A 176 20.85 -4.90 -3.36
CA SER A 176 22.08 -4.42 -3.98
C SER A 176 22.34 -4.93 -5.41
N GLU A 177 21.45 -5.78 -5.97
CA GLU A 177 21.62 -6.31 -7.33
C GLU A 177 21.55 -5.17 -8.37
N PRO A 178 22.62 -4.95 -9.18
CA PRO A 178 22.66 -3.80 -10.09
C PRO A 178 21.58 -3.80 -11.17
N LEU A 179 21.07 -4.97 -11.57
CA LEU A 179 19.99 -5.06 -12.56
C LEU A 179 18.69 -4.42 -12.06
N LEU A 180 18.42 -4.39 -10.75
CA LEU A 180 17.28 -3.72 -10.18
C LEU A 180 17.25 -2.21 -10.50
N HIS A 181 18.43 -1.58 -10.53
CA HIS A 181 18.58 -0.18 -10.97
C HIS A 181 18.47 -0.05 -12.50
N THR A 182 19.01 -1.03 -13.24
CA THR A 182 18.95 -1.00 -14.71
C THR A 182 17.53 -1.08 -15.23
N VAL A 183 16.68 -1.90 -14.60
CA VAL A 183 15.26 -2.03 -14.95
C VAL A 183 14.38 -0.98 -14.24
N ASP A 184 14.99 -0.07 -13.49
CA ASP A 184 14.29 0.95 -12.68
C ASP A 184 13.15 0.34 -11.86
N ALA A 185 13.48 -0.65 -11.03
CA ALA A 185 12.50 -1.32 -10.17
C ALA A 185 11.96 -0.37 -9.11
N ARG A 186 10.63 -0.16 -9.12
CA ARG A 186 9.93 0.78 -8.24
C ARG A 186 8.77 0.11 -7.52
N ILE A 187 8.45 0.60 -6.33
CA ILE A 187 7.25 0.16 -5.59
C ILE A 187 6.00 0.41 -6.44
N ALA A 188 5.29 -0.66 -6.75
CA ALA A 188 4.00 -0.64 -7.43
C ALA A 188 2.83 -0.71 -6.44
N ALA A 189 3.00 -1.41 -5.31
CA ALA A 189 1.99 -1.55 -4.27
C ALA A 189 2.63 -1.67 -2.88
N ILE A 190 1.91 -1.22 -1.86
CA ILE A 190 2.29 -1.34 -0.46
C ILE A 190 1.13 -1.98 0.30
N THR A 191 1.43 -3.00 1.08
CA THR A 191 0.49 -3.66 1.99
C THR A 191 1.05 -3.57 3.41
N VAL A 192 0.19 -3.23 4.34
CA VAL A 192 0.48 -3.24 5.78
C VAL A 192 -0.30 -4.38 6.40
N GLY A 193 0.35 -5.18 7.23
CA GLY A 193 -0.27 -6.36 7.81
C GLY A 193 0.02 -6.51 9.29
N TYR A 194 -0.71 -7.45 9.90
CA TYR A 194 -0.58 -7.86 11.28
C TYR A 194 -0.53 -9.37 11.39
N PRO A 195 0.31 -9.93 12.27
CA PRO A 195 0.30 -11.36 12.53
C PRO A 195 -1.00 -11.79 13.23
N ASP A 196 -1.43 -13.03 12.96
CA ASP A 196 -2.54 -13.63 13.71
C ASP A 196 -2.04 -14.17 15.06
N PHE A 197 -2.39 -13.49 16.14
CA PHE A 197 -2.05 -13.90 17.50
C PHE A 197 -3.09 -14.80 18.15
N SER A 198 -4.22 -15.11 17.49
CA SER A 198 -5.29 -15.92 18.09
C SER A 198 -4.83 -17.33 18.51
N ALA A 199 -3.81 -17.88 17.84
CA ALA A 199 -3.24 -19.18 18.15
C ALA A 199 -2.28 -19.17 19.37
N LEU A 200 -1.99 -18.01 19.95
CA LEU A 200 -1.11 -17.87 21.12
C LEU A 200 -1.87 -17.71 22.44
N GLU A 201 -3.20 -17.63 22.39
CA GLU A 201 -4.06 -17.45 23.56
C GLU A 201 -4.66 -18.75 24.12
N ASP A 202 -4.27 -19.94 23.60
CA ASP A 202 -4.71 -21.27 24.05
C ASP A 202 -3.70 -21.95 25.01
#